data_3d7b529d94afd470eb2b0a528dbd6916
#
_entry.id   3d7b529d94afd470eb2b0a528dbd6916
#
_cell.length_a   1.000
_cell.length_b   1.000
_cell.length_c   1.000
_cell.angle_alpha   90.00
_cell.angle_beta   90.00
_cell.angle_gamma   90.00
#
_symmetry.space_group_name_H-M   'P 1'
#
loop_
_entity.id
_entity.type
_entity.pdbx_description
1 polymer ?
#
loop_
_entity_poly.entity_id
_entity_poly.type
_entity_poly.pdbx_seq_one_letter_code
_entity_poly.pdbx_strand_id
1 'polypeptide(L)'
;MSGTPTNTEDAAPISRETAAYNAVHIRRLLETTSILAEEAQDLSEDKRAVISDSFLPLHRAIVCLAEANLGLTNSDSRNQAPLAPSFALDMGVIGPLYEVARHCRDPILRRKIVDLLRKSNRQEGLLNSSTYAHIVETIIEIEEDGLTDVQSSKDIPLHARISQHSLSFDLQKSKHTISYKPLIGRVNELCHREVLCLD
;
A
#
# COMPACT_ATOMS: atom_id res chain seq x y z
N MET A 1 -12.77 -48.15 1.60
CA MET A 1 -11.76 -47.08 1.37
C MET A 1 -12.39 -46.08 0.40
N SER A 2 -13.08 -45.11 0.91
CA SER A 2 -13.80 -44.06 0.14
C SER A 2 -12.98 -42.77 0.23
N GLY A 3 -12.25 -42.49 -0.84
CA GLY A 3 -11.57 -41.21 -1.01
C GLY A 3 -12.59 -40.13 -1.38
N THR A 4 -12.75 -39.16 -0.51
CA THR A 4 -13.45 -37.93 -0.80
C THR A 4 -12.62 -37.09 -1.77
N PRO A 5 -13.16 -36.59 -2.88
CA PRO A 5 -12.47 -35.65 -3.73
C PRO A 5 -12.44 -34.30 -3.01
N THR A 6 -11.25 -33.81 -2.70
CA THR A 6 -11.03 -32.42 -2.31
C THR A 6 -11.23 -31.55 -3.54
N ASN A 7 -12.39 -30.91 -3.63
CA ASN A 7 -12.70 -29.92 -4.66
C ASN A 7 -11.94 -28.63 -4.31
N THR A 8 -10.73 -28.48 -4.80
CA THR A 8 -10.06 -27.18 -4.91
C THR A 8 -10.70 -26.48 -6.11
N GLU A 9 -11.74 -25.71 -5.86
CA GLU A 9 -12.21 -24.73 -6.85
C GLU A 9 -11.10 -23.67 -7.00
N ASP A 10 -10.23 -23.86 -7.98
CA ASP A 10 -9.35 -22.82 -8.48
C ASP A 10 -10.24 -21.69 -8.98
N ALA A 11 -10.22 -20.56 -8.29
CA ALA A 11 -10.96 -19.37 -8.70
C ALA A 11 -10.51 -19.01 -10.12
N ALA A 12 -11.46 -19.03 -11.06
CA ALA A 12 -11.18 -18.69 -12.44
C ALA A 12 -10.58 -17.26 -12.52
N PRO A 13 -9.56 -17.04 -13.36
CA PRO A 13 -8.97 -15.73 -13.53
C PRO A 13 -10.04 -14.73 -13.98
N ILE A 14 -10.03 -13.53 -13.39
CA ILE A 14 -10.98 -12.48 -13.77
C ILE A 14 -10.83 -12.12 -15.25
N SER A 15 -11.95 -11.77 -15.91
CA SER A 15 -11.90 -11.35 -17.30
C SER A 15 -11.11 -10.05 -17.46
N ARG A 16 -10.53 -9.82 -18.65
CA ARG A 16 -9.83 -8.55 -18.98
C ARG A 16 -10.74 -7.33 -18.82
N GLU A 17 -12.01 -7.47 -19.16
CA GLU A 17 -13.01 -6.42 -19.03
C GLU A 17 -13.25 -6.07 -17.56
N THR A 18 -13.39 -7.07 -16.70
CA THR A 18 -13.52 -6.89 -15.24
C THR A 18 -12.28 -6.21 -14.67
N ALA A 19 -11.09 -6.64 -15.08
CA ALA A 19 -9.83 -6.04 -14.62
C ALA A 19 -9.73 -4.57 -15.03
N ALA A 20 -10.09 -4.22 -16.27
CA ALA A 20 -10.11 -2.86 -16.75
C ALA A 20 -11.15 -2.00 -16.00
N TYR A 21 -12.34 -2.53 -15.77
CA TYR A 21 -13.37 -1.86 -14.97
C TYR A 21 -12.88 -1.56 -13.56
N ASN A 22 -12.29 -2.54 -12.88
CA ASN A 22 -11.71 -2.37 -11.56
C ASN A 22 -10.60 -1.32 -11.54
N ALA A 23 -9.73 -1.27 -12.54
CA ALA A 23 -8.66 -0.28 -12.64
C ALA A 23 -9.23 1.15 -12.75
N VAL A 24 -10.27 1.36 -13.54
CA VAL A 24 -10.96 2.66 -13.64
C VAL A 24 -11.61 3.02 -12.31
N HIS A 25 -12.20 2.05 -11.62
CA HIS A 25 -12.87 2.27 -10.34
C HIS A 25 -11.85 2.62 -9.23
N ILE A 26 -10.72 1.91 -9.18
CA ILE A 26 -9.60 2.23 -8.29
C ILE A 26 -9.15 3.68 -8.49
N ARG A 27 -8.94 4.10 -9.75
CA ARG A 27 -8.52 5.47 -10.07
C ARG A 27 -9.53 6.50 -9.57
N ARG A 28 -10.82 6.28 -9.79
CA ARG A 28 -11.88 7.18 -9.29
C ARG A 28 -11.89 7.30 -7.78
N LEU A 29 -11.71 6.19 -7.06
CA LEU A 29 -11.65 6.19 -5.61
C LEU A 29 -10.42 6.96 -5.10
N LEU A 30 -9.25 6.81 -5.74
CA LEU A 30 -8.04 7.59 -5.42
C LEU A 30 -8.24 9.07 -5.69
N GLU A 31 -8.80 9.45 -6.82
CA GLU A 31 -9.13 10.85 -7.14
C GLU A 31 -10.08 11.43 -6.10
N THR A 32 -11.08 10.68 -5.67
CA THR A 32 -12.01 11.10 -4.60
C THR A 32 -11.26 11.38 -3.29
N THR A 33 -10.37 10.47 -2.86
CA THR A 33 -9.59 10.70 -1.62
C THR A 33 -8.64 11.88 -1.75
N SER A 34 -8.07 12.11 -2.94
CA SER A 34 -7.18 13.25 -3.20
C SER A 34 -7.93 14.58 -3.14
N ILE A 35 -9.11 14.68 -3.75
CA ILE A 35 -9.95 15.87 -3.71
C ILE A 35 -10.37 16.20 -2.27
N LEU A 36 -10.84 15.21 -1.51
CA LEU A 36 -11.23 15.39 -0.12
C LEU A 36 -10.05 15.79 0.78
N ALA A 37 -8.85 15.27 0.49
CA ALA A 37 -7.64 15.67 1.19
C ALA A 37 -7.20 17.10 0.83
N GLU A 38 -7.40 17.51 -0.42
CA GLU A 38 -7.13 18.88 -0.89
C GLU A 38 -8.07 19.90 -0.24
N GLU A 39 -9.36 19.59 -0.15
CA GLU A 39 -10.35 20.44 0.56
C GLU A 39 -10.00 20.63 2.05
N ALA A 40 -9.24 19.70 2.62
CA ALA A 40 -8.81 19.78 4.02
C ALA A 40 -7.47 20.52 4.21
N GLN A 41 -6.82 21.04 3.17
CA GLN A 41 -5.47 21.63 3.25
C GLN A 41 -5.37 22.85 4.19
N ASP A 42 -6.44 23.64 4.28
CA ASP A 42 -6.49 24.82 5.14
C ASP A 42 -6.72 24.50 6.63
N LEU A 43 -6.93 23.21 6.94
CA LEU A 43 -7.12 22.77 8.32
C LEU A 43 -5.78 22.50 9.00
N SER A 44 -5.80 22.54 10.35
CA SER A 44 -4.64 22.14 11.15
C SER A 44 -4.24 20.66 10.88
N GLU A 45 -2.97 20.33 11.07
CA GLU A 45 -2.43 19.00 10.75
C GLU A 45 -3.13 17.86 11.50
N ASP A 46 -3.52 18.09 12.75
CA ASP A 46 -4.29 17.13 13.54
C ASP A 46 -5.68 16.86 12.94
N LYS A 47 -6.37 17.90 12.45
CA LYS A 47 -7.66 17.75 11.78
C LYS A 47 -7.52 17.03 10.45
N ARG A 48 -6.48 17.36 9.67
CA ARG A 48 -6.19 16.64 8.42
C ARG A 48 -5.92 15.15 8.64
N ALA A 49 -5.20 14.81 9.71
CA ALA A 49 -4.94 13.43 10.07
C ALA A 49 -6.23 12.66 10.40
N VAL A 50 -7.16 13.28 11.17
CA VAL A 50 -8.47 12.69 11.49
C VAL A 50 -9.31 12.49 10.22
N ILE A 51 -9.31 13.46 9.30
CA ILE A 51 -10.00 13.34 8.01
C ILE A 51 -9.40 12.21 7.17
N SER A 52 -8.08 12.12 7.10
CA SER A 52 -7.39 11.02 6.40
C SER A 52 -7.76 9.64 6.97
N ASP A 53 -7.87 9.52 8.30
CA ASP A 53 -8.30 8.28 8.94
C ASP A 53 -9.78 7.93 8.59
N SER A 54 -10.61 8.92 8.27
CA SER A 54 -12.01 8.70 7.84
C SER A 54 -12.13 8.08 6.44
N PHE A 55 -11.06 8.12 5.62
CA PHE A 55 -11.05 7.52 4.28
C PHE A 55 -10.88 5.99 4.30
N LEU A 56 -10.77 5.38 5.46
CA LEU A 56 -10.58 3.93 5.61
C LEU A 56 -11.56 3.09 4.77
N PRO A 57 -12.86 3.40 4.66
CA PRO A 57 -13.76 2.64 3.78
C PRO A 57 -13.39 2.70 2.30
N LEU A 58 -12.95 3.86 1.81
CA LEU A 58 -12.48 4.05 0.43
C LEU A 58 -11.17 3.29 0.19
N HIS A 59 -10.23 3.38 1.13
CA HIS A 59 -8.97 2.65 1.08
C HIS A 59 -9.20 1.12 1.05
N ARG A 60 -10.13 0.61 1.86
CA ARG A 60 -10.50 -0.82 1.84
C ARG A 60 -11.10 -1.24 0.49
N ALA A 61 -11.95 -0.39 -0.11
CA ALA A 61 -12.50 -0.66 -1.43
C ALA A 61 -11.42 -0.74 -2.51
N ILE A 62 -10.45 0.19 -2.50
CA ILE A 62 -9.31 0.18 -3.43
C ILE A 62 -8.50 -1.12 -3.29
N VAL A 63 -8.16 -1.49 -2.05
CA VAL A 63 -7.37 -2.71 -1.79
C VAL A 63 -8.12 -3.97 -2.21
N CYS A 64 -9.42 -4.05 -1.97
CA CYS A 64 -10.26 -5.17 -2.40
C CYS A 64 -10.30 -5.31 -3.94
N LEU A 65 -10.45 -4.20 -4.67
CA LEU A 65 -10.44 -4.20 -6.14
C LEU A 65 -9.05 -4.58 -6.69
N ALA A 66 -7.97 -4.10 -6.04
CA ALA A 66 -6.60 -4.46 -6.41
C ALA A 66 -6.32 -5.95 -6.18
N GLU A 67 -6.75 -6.49 -5.04
CA GLU A 67 -6.67 -7.92 -4.71
C GLU A 67 -7.40 -8.78 -5.74
N ALA A 68 -8.62 -8.38 -6.14
CA ALA A 68 -9.37 -9.04 -7.20
C ALA A 68 -8.61 -9.02 -8.53
N ASN A 69 -8.02 -7.87 -8.91
CA ASN A 69 -7.23 -7.74 -10.14
C ASN A 69 -5.96 -8.61 -10.15
N LEU A 70 -5.43 -8.89 -8.97
CA LEU A 70 -4.27 -9.78 -8.80
C LEU A 70 -4.67 -11.28 -8.77
N GLY A 71 -5.97 -11.60 -8.68
CA GLY A 71 -6.44 -12.98 -8.55
C GLY A 71 -6.11 -13.60 -7.19
N LEU A 72 -5.93 -12.77 -6.14
CA LEU A 72 -5.52 -13.18 -4.79
C LEU A 72 -6.70 -13.22 -3.80
N THR A 73 -7.92 -13.36 -4.28
CA THR A 73 -9.17 -13.21 -3.47
C THR A 73 -9.52 -14.40 -2.59
N ASN A 74 -8.76 -15.48 -2.59
CA ASN A 74 -9.07 -16.66 -1.79
C ASN A 74 -8.66 -16.49 -0.33
N SER A 75 -9.50 -16.99 0.59
CA SER A 75 -9.35 -16.95 2.04
C SER A 75 -8.03 -17.52 2.59
N ASP A 76 -7.30 -18.31 1.79
CA ASP A 76 -6.00 -18.87 2.09
C ASP A 76 -4.81 -18.04 1.57
N SER A 77 -5.05 -16.78 1.22
CA SER A 77 -4.03 -15.91 0.62
C SER A 77 -2.75 -15.80 1.47
N ARG A 78 -2.82 -16.00 2.79
CA ARG A 78 -1.64 -15.97 3.66
C ARG A 78 -0.61 -17.07 3.35
N ASN A 79 -1.05 -18.21 2.84
CA ASN A 79 -0.19 -19.35 2.51
C ASN A 79 0.06 -19.52 1.00
N GLN A 80 -0.46 -18.60 0.18
CA GLN A 80 -0.30 -18.68 -1.27
C GLN A 80 1.11 -18.26 -1.68
N ALA A 81 1.75 -19.04 -2.52
CA ALA A 81 3.06 -18.71 -3.09
C ALA A 81 2.97 -17.43 -3.95
N PRO A 82 4.07 -16.68 -4.08
CA PRO A 82 4.11 -15.54 -4.98
C PRO A 82 3.71 -15.93 -6.41
N LEU A 83 3.01 -15.02 -7.09
CA LEU A 83 2.63 -15.22 -8.48
C LEU A 83 3.88 -15.31 -9.38
N ALA A 84 3.73 -15.92 -10.54
CA ALA A 84 4.78 -15.89 -11.54
C ALA A 84 5.14 -14.43 -11.92
N PRO A 85 6.42 -14.11 -12.18
CA PRO A 85 6.82 -12.78 -12.59
C PRO A 85 6.00 -12.27 -13.76
N SER A 86 5.49 -11.05 -13.67
CA SER A 86 4.68 -10.44 -14.71
C SER A 86 5.10 -9.00 -14.97
N PHE A 87 4.93 -8.55 -16.21
CA PHE A 87 5.23 -7.19 -16.64
C PHE A 87 4.03 -6.56 -17.31
N ALA A 88 3.75 -5.29 -16.98
CA ALA A 88 2.76 -4.46 -17.64
C ALA A 88 3.33 -3.07 -17.91
N LEU A 89 2.97 -2.47 -19.03
CA LEU A 89 3.37 -1.09 -19.36
C LEU A 89 2.50 -0.05 -18.67
N ASP A 90 1.27 -0.39 -18.38
CA ASP A 90 0.29 0.47 -17.73
C ASP A 90 0.41 0.37 -16.20
N MET A 91 0.04 1.45 -15.52
CA MET A 91 -0.05 1.49 -14.06
C MET A 91 -1.36 0.83 -13.62
N GLY A 92 -1.27 -0.42 -13.14
CA GLY A 92 -2.43 -1.22 -12.73
C GLY A 92 -2.75 -1.11 -11.24
N VAL A 93 -2.00 -1.80 -10.38
CA VAL A 93 -2.31 -1.93 -8.95
C VAL A 93 -1.20 -1.46 -8.02
N ILE A 94 0.08 -1.45 -8.44
CA ILE A 94 1.22 -1.11 -7.57
C ILE A 94 1.10 0.33 -7.09
N GLY A 95 0.93 1.29 -8.00
CA GLY A 95 0.79 2.69 -7.66
C GLY A 95 -0.38 2.95 -6.72
N PRO A 96 -1.60 2.50 -7.03
CA PRO A 96 -2.75 2.61 -6.14
C PRO A 96 -2.55 2.02 -4.75
N LEU A 97 -1.97 0.82 -4.64
CA LEU A 97 -1.69 0.20 -3.34
C LEU A 97 -0.69 1.02 -2.53
N TYR A 98 0.35 1.54 -3.17
CA TYR A 98 1.31 2.42 -2.52
C TYR A 98 0.66 3.73 -2.04
N GLU A 99 -0.17 4.38 -2.88
CA GLU A 99 -0.87 5.61 -2.48
C GLU A 99 -1.79 5.37 -1.27
N VAL A 100 -2.52 4.26 -1.23
CA VAL A 100 -3.29 3.91 -0.04
C VAL A 100 -2.39 3.71 1.17
N ALA A 101 -1.30 2.95 1.06
CA ALA A 101 -0.43 2.62 2.18
C ALA A 101 0.26 3.84 2.80
N ARG A 102 0.60 4.86 1.98
CA ARG A 102 1.23 6.09 2.46
C ARG A 102 0.26 7.03 3.19
N HIS A 103 -1.03 6.93 2.94
CA HIS A 103 -2.04 7.79 3.55
C HIS A 103 -2.88 7.11 4.63
N CYS A 104 -3.09 5.80 4.53
CA CYS A 104 -3.83 5.01 5.50
C CYS A 104 -2.93 4.62 6.68
N ARG A 105 -3.41 4.79 7.92
CA ARG A 105 -2.71 4.35 9.14
C ARG A 105 -3.36 3.12 9.80
N ASP A 106 -4.34 2.51 9.13
CA ASP A 106 -4.89 1.24 9.60
C ASP A 106 -3.83 0.12 9.46
N PRO A 107 -3.34 -0.46 10.57
CA PRO A 107 -2.20 -1.37 10.54
C PRO A 107 -2.53 -2.69 9.83
N ILE A 108 -3.79 -3.13 9.93
CA ILE A 108 -4.25 -4.37 9.28
C ILE A 108 -4.25 -4.17 7.76
N LEU A 109 -4.78 -3.04 7.29
CA LEU A 109 -4.84 -2.75 5.86
C LEU A 109 -3.44 -2.53 5.26
N ARG A 110 -2.54 -1.82 5.97
CA ARG A 110 -1.16 -1.61 5.53
C ARG A 110 -0.40 -2.92 5.37
N ARG A 111 -0.47 -3.82 6.36
CA ARG A 111 0.18 -5.14 6.30
C ARG A 111 -0.41 -6.01 5.20
N LYS A 112 -1.72 -5.90 4.95
CA LYS A 112 -2.36 -6.54 3.80
C LYS A 112 -1.81 -6.01 2.48
N ILE A 113 -1.61 -4.69 2.33
CA ILE A 113 -1.03 -4.09 1.13
C ILE A 113 0.40 -4.61 0.89
N VAL A 114 1.23 -4.66 1.93
CA VAL A 114 2.58 -5.22 1.84
C VAL A 114 2.55 -6.67 1.33
N ASP A 115 1.67 -7.50 1.90
CA ASP A 115 1.50 -8.89 1.48
C ASP A 115 1.07 -9.01 0.01
N LEU A 116 0.11 -8.20 -0.44
CA LEU A 116 -0.34 -8.14 -1.83
C LEU A 116 0.79 -7.72 -2.78
N LEU A 117 1.55 -6.68 -2.42
CA LEU A 117 2.69 -6.21 -3.22
C LEU A 117 3.76 -7.28 -3.34
N ARG A 118 4.10 -7.98 -2.26
CA ARG A 118 5.09 -9.07 -2.28
C ARG A 118 4.63 -10.26 -3.12
N LYS A 119 3.36 -10.66 -2.98
CA LYS A 119 2.80 -11.81 -3.70
C LYS A 119 2.55 -11.53 -5.17
N SER A 120 2.31 -10.29 -5.54
CA SER A 120 2.01 -9.93 -6.92
C SER A 120 3.18 -10.19 -7.87
N ASN A 121 4.43 -10.13 -7.39
CA ASN A 121 5.66 -10.34 -8.17
C ASN A 121 5.59 -9.66 -9.54
N ARG A 122 5.24 -8.37 -9.55
CA ARG A 122 4.82 -7.64 -10.74
C ARG A 122 5.68 -6.40 -10.97
N GLN A 123 5.96 -6.12 -12.24
CA GLN A 123 6.57 -4.90 -12.71
C GLN A 123 5.53 -4.11 -13.53
N GLU A 124 5.27 -2.86 -13.17
CA GLU A 124 4.37 -1.94 -13.87
C GLU A 124 5.16 -0.70 -14.32
N GLY A 125 5.61 -0.68 -15.58
CA GLY A 125 6.55 0.32 -16.06
C GLY A 125 7.82 0.33 -15.20
N LEU A 126 8.05 1.44 -14.48
CA LEU A 126 9.19 1.58 -13.56
C LEU A 126 8.89 1.09 -12.12
N LEU A 127 7.65 0.72 -11.82
CA LEU A 127 7.22 0.31 -10.49
C LEU A 127 7.41 -1.19 -10.31
N ASN A 128 8.27 -1.58 -9.38
CA ASN A 128 8.48 -2.98 -8.98
C ASN A 128 7.75 -3.25 -7.66
N SER A 129 6.90 -4.28 -7.62
CA SER A 129 6.06 -4.56 -6.47
C SER A 129 6.83 -4.91 -5.20
N SER A 130 7.94 -5.64 -5.30
CA SER A 130 8.79 -5.97 -4.15
C SER A 130 9.46 -4.71 -3.57
N THR A 131 9.97 -3.85 -4.44
CA THR A 131 10.53 -2.55 -4.05
C THR A 131 9.52 -1.70 -3.29
N TYR A 132 8.29 -1.59 -3.82
CA TYR A 132 7.24 -0.80 -3.16
C TYR A 132 6.75 -1.45 -1.87
N ALA A 133 6.77 -2.78 -1.74
CA ALA A 133 6.51 -3.46 -0.48
C ALA A 133 7.52 -3.03 0.59
N HIS A 134 8.82 -3.03 0.27
CA HIS A 134 9.89 -2.59 1.19
C HIS A 134 9.75 -1.11 1.59
N ILE A 135 9.39 -0.24 0.63
CA ILE A 135 9.15 1.18 0.93
C ILE A 135 8.01 1.33 1.93
N VAL A 136 6.90 0.63 1.72
CA VAL A 136 5.74 0.67 2.63
C VAL A 136 6.10 0.13 4.01
N GLU A 137 6.86 -0.97 4.10
CA GLU A 137 7.36 -1.51 5.37
C GLU A 137 8.21 -0.50 6.11
N THR A 138 9.15 0.16 5.42
CA THR A 138 9.98 1.20 6.04
C THR A 138 9.15 2.37 6.56
N ILE A 139 8.10 2.79 5.84
CA ILE A 139 7.17 3.81 6.32
C ILE A 139 6.47 3.33 7.60
N ILE A 140 6.00 2.08 7.63
CA ILE A 140 5.37 1.49 8.81
C ILE A 140 6.35 1.47 9.99
N GLU A 141 7.57 1.00 9.77
CA GLU A 141 8.63 0.96 10.80
C GLU A 141 8.94 2.34 11.37
N ILE A 142 8.99 3.39 10.54
CA ILE A 142 9.23 4.76 10.98
C ILE A 142 8.08 5.25 11.86
N GLU A 143 6.83 5.03 11.44
CA GLU A 143 5.64 5.53 12.14
C GLU A 143 5.28 4.69 13.38
N GLU A 144 5.68 3.43 13.44
CA GLU A 144 5.45 2.52 14.57
C GLU A 144 6.67 2.35 15.48
N ASP A 145 7.76 3.13 15.26
CA ASP A 145 8.97 3.02 16.06
C ASP A 145 8.70 3.28 17.56
N GLY A 146 9.11 2.33 18.40
CA GLY A 146 8.87 2.37 19.84
C GLY A 146 7.42 2.11 20.28
N LEU A 147 6.50 1.85 19.36
CA LEU A 147 5.12 1.49 19.67
C LEU A 147 4.98 -0.02 19.82
N THR A 148 4.10 -0.45 20.73
CA THR A 148 3.75 -1.85 20.95
C THR A 148 2.26 -2.06 20.73
N ASP A 149 1.90 -3.19 20.10
CA ASP A 149 0.50 -3.61 19.94
C ASP A 149 -0.38 -2.61 19.17
N VAL A 150 0.12 -2.12 18.02
CA VAL A 150 -0.61 -1.20 17.13
C VAL A 150 -1.75 -1.96 16.42
N GLN A 151 -3.01 -1.68 16.80
CA GLN A 151 -4.20 -2.35 16.27
C GLN A 151 -5.08 -1.43 15.40
N SER A 152 -4.92 -0.11 15.55
CA SER A 152 -5.72 0.88 14.83
C SER A 152 -4.90 2.11 14.46
N SER A 153 -5.42 2.95 13.56
CA SER A 153 -4.77 4.24 13.22
C SER A 153 -4.64 5.18 14.42
N LYS A 154 -5.47 5.00 15.46
CA LYS A 154 -5.43 5.82 16.68
C LYS A 154 -4.23 5.50 17.57
N ASP A 155 -3.67 4.30 17.43
CA ASP A 155 -2.50 3.87 18.21
C ASP A 155 -1.20 4.49 17.68
N ILE A 156 -1.24 5.07 16.47
CA ILE A 156 -0.13 5.80 15.87
C ILE A 156 -0.31 7.29 16.17
N PRO A 157 0.43 7.84 17.15
CA PRO A 157 0.27 9.22 17.57
C PRO A 157 0.69 10.20 16.46
N LEU A 158 0.12 11.39 16.44
CA LEU A 158 0.34 12.36 15.36
C LEU A 158 1.82 12.74 15.17
N HIS A 159 2.60 12.79 16.25
CA HIS A 159 4.04 13.10 16.18
C HIS A 159 4.88 11.97 15.55
N ALA A 160 4.37 10.74 15.55
CA ALA A 160 5.03 9.61 14.89
C ALA A 160 4.68 9.53 13.38
N ARG A 161 3.58 10.16 12.96
CA ARG A 161 3.15 10.14 11.56
C ARG A 161 4.05 11.01 10.69
N ILE A 162 4.33 10.55 9.47
CA ILE A 162 5.04 11.34 8.47
C ILE A 162 4.07 12.05 7.54
N SER A 163 4.34 13.35 7.27
CA SER A 163 3.46 14.19 6.43
C SER A 163 3.82 14.13 4.97
N GLN A 164 5.11 14.17 4.68
CA GLN A 164 5.66 14.18 3.33
C GLN A 164 6.84 13.25 3.26
N HIS A 165 6.94 12.53 2.15
CA HIS A 165 8.13 11.78 1.85
C HIS A 165 8.42 11.82 0.35
N SER A 166 9.68 11.71 0.01
CA SER A 166 10.16 11.55 -1.36
C SER A 166 11.05 10.33 -1.45
N LEU A 167 11.08 9.73 -2.62
CA LEU A 167 11.89 8.56 -2.91
C LEU A 167 12.99 8.95 -3.88
N SER A 168 14.21 8.57 -3.57
CA SER A 168 15.32 8.62 -4.51
C SER A 168 15.89 7.22 -4.70
N PHE A 169 16.25 6.90 -5.93
CA PHE A 169 16.74 5.59 -6.33
C PHE A 169 18.17 5.71 -6.81
N ASP A 170 19.09 5.03 -6.15
CA ASP A 170 20.48 4.88 -6.62
C ASP A 170 20.60 3.52 -7.31
N LEU A 171 20.45 3.53 -8.64
CA LEU A 171 20.51 2.31 -9.45
C LEU A 171 21.88 1.64 -9.44
N GLN A 172 22.96 2.41 -9.14
CA GLN A 172 24.31 1.83 -9.10
C GLN A 172 24.56 1.06 -7.80
N LYS A 173 23.91 1.47 -6.72
CA LYS A 173 24.08 0.85 -5.39
C LYS A 173 22.93 -0.07 -5.00
N SER A 174 21.94 -0.23 -5.88
CA SER A 174 20.69 -0.95 -5.53
C SER A 174 20.10 -0.47 -4.19
N LYS A 175 20.05 0.86 -4.01
CA LYS A 175 19.56 1.50 -2.78
C LYS A 175 18.43 2.46 -3.07
N HIS A 176 17.50 2.54 -2.13
CA HIS A 176 16.48 3.57 -2.09
C HIS A 176 16.70 4.44 -0.86
N THR A 177 16.43 5.72 -0.98
CA THR A 177 16.41 6.62 0.18
C THR A 177 15.02 7.21 0.30
N ILE A 178 14.41 7.03 1.46
CA ILE A 178 13.17 7.70 1.83
C ILE A 178 13.55 8.95 2.60
N SER A 179 13.22 10.11 2.05
CA SER A 179 13.34 11.40 2.73
C SER A 179 11.96 11.81 3.21
N TYR A 180 11.78 12.05 4.50
CA TYR A 180 10.47 12.29 5.11
C TYR A 180 10.48 13.43 6.12
N LYS A 181 9.32 13.99 6.41
CA LYS A 181 9.09 14.97 7.46
C LYS A 181 8.08 14.42 8.46
N PRO A 182 8.33 14.53 9.78
CA PRO A 182 7.31 14.27 10.78
C PRO A 182 6.09 15.17 10.57
N LEU A 183 4.89 14.65 10.89
CA LEU A 183 3.65 15.42 10.77
C LEU A 183 3.62 16.58 11.78
N ILE A 184 4.10 16.32 13.01
CA ILE A 184 4.19 17.32 14.10
C ILE A 184 5.60 17.26 14.68
N GLY A 185 6.19 18.41 14.96
CA GLY A 185 7.51 18.49 15.58
C GLY A 185 8.41 19.50 14.90
N ARG A 186 9.67 19.19 14.71
CA ARG A 186 10.65 20.07 14.03
C ARG A 186 10.34 20.15 12.54
N VAL A 187 9.42 21.02 12.18
CA VAL A 187 8.79 21.18 10.86
C VAL A 187 9.78 21.37 9.70
N ASN A 188 11.03 21.70 9.99
CA ASN A 188 12.08 21.94 8.99
C ASN A 188 13.17 20.86 8.93
N GLU A 189 13.07 19.80 9.73
CA GLU A 189 14.07 18.74 9.74
C GLU A 189 13.65 17.65 8.75
N LEU A 190 14.37 17.55 7.64
CA LEU A 190 14.22 16.47 6.68
C LEU A 190 15.00 15.26 7.18
N CYS A 191 14.29 14.19 7.51
CA CYS A 191 14.89 12.93 7.90
C CYS A 191 15.12 12.05 6.67
N HIS A 192 16.16 11.21 6.73
CA HIS A 192 16.49 10.27 5.65
C HIS A 192 16.62 8.86 6.19
N ARG A 193 16.05 7.90 5.50
CA ARG A 193 16.23 6.47 5.76
C ARG A 193 16.65 5.74 4.49
N GLU A 194 17.78 5.06 4.55
CA GLU A 194 18.23 4.20 3.44
C GLU A 194 17.55 2.84 3.54
N VAL A 195 17.09 2.33 2.40
CA VAL A 195 16.50 1.01 2.24
C VAL A 195 17.32 0.27 1.19
N LEU A 196 17.83 -0.89 1.55
CA LEU A 196 18.52 -1.75 0.59
C LEU A 196 17.49 -2.46 -0.29
N CYS A 197 17.71 -2.46 -1.61
CA CYS A 197 16.98 -3.38 -2.49
C CYS A 197 17.52 -4.78 -2.21
N LEU A 198 16.66 -5.64 -1.71
CA LEU A 198 16.94 -7.07 -1.72
C LEU A 198 16.51 -7.58 -3.10
N ASP A 199 17.48 -8.06 -3.88
CA ASP A 199 17.27 -8.75 -5.16
C ASP A 199 16.39 -10.01 -5.01
#